data_8225fa2150d5361f091b5d8dbb259f53
#
_entry.id   8225fa2150d5361f091b5d8dbb259f53
#
_cell.length_a   1.000
_cell.length_b   1.000
_cell.length_c   1.000
_cell.angle_alpha   90.00
_cell.angle_beta   90.00
_cell.angle_gamma   90.00
#
_symmetry.space_group_name_H-M   'P 1'
#
loop_
_entity.id
_entity.type
_entity.pdbx_description
1 polymer ?
#
loop_
_entity_poly.entity_id
_entity_poly.type
_entity_poly.pdbx_seq_one_letter_code
_entity_poly.pdbx_strand_id
1 'polypeptide(L)'
;MDQTPDSVPPPPQPGRPIFYISRLIIIGLIFLACFLGLWRISSAFSPAAQAPRTQIQIHAASASPQSTSTTQVATTTGLVVPKDPEVGHVSMPDEVRGFYWTGWTAGSKRVDELMKYAVSSKLNTVVIDLKIEDGTLSFKPKDPKLEKYAPEYPAIRDLDTLLENLREKKIYRIARIFVMQDKLFATLNPEAALRTSDAKLWRDKKGMLWLDPAAPQVADYAVELAREAYARGFDEAQFDYVRFPTDGEVSAIVYPIFDSATTTKAKVMKAFFRHLKDELVGDGIPFSYDLYGMTFWRTDDFQIGQRMADAYPDAAAISPMVYPSHYPKNFQGFSNPAEHPYEIVKQSLDKGMDILWIDYPELDSRISRKKFRPWIQDFDLGAEYDAAKIEAQIKAARDASAGGWLIWNARNIYTPARYVK
;
A
#
# COMPACT_ATOMS: atom_id res chain seq x y z
N MET A 1 26.54 -54.93 -53.66
CA MET A 1 25.22 -54.66 -53.00
C MET A 1 25.51 -54.32 -51.56
N ASP A 2 25.68 -53.07 -51.33
CA ASP A 2 26.08 -52.57 -50.05
C ASP A 2 24.99 -51.61 -49.58
N GLN A 3 24.29 -51.93 -48.48
CA GLN A 3 23.25 -51.11 -47.88
C GLN A 3 23.84 -50.46 -46.62
N THR A 4 24.05 -49.15 -46.67
CA THR A 4 24.35 -48.35 -45.52
C THR A 4 23.04 -47.99 -44.78
N PRO A 5 23.00 -48.07 -43.46
CA PRO A 5 21.78 -47.70 -42.66
C PRO A 5 21.61 -46.20 -42.49
N ASP A 6 20.35 -45.83 -42.52
CA ASP A 6 19.84 -44.47 -42.37
C ASP A 6 20.35 -43.75 -41.12
N SER A 7 20.81 -42.51 -41.29
CA SER A 7 21.21 -41.60 -40.23
C SER A 7 19.99 -40.95 -39.56
N VAL A 8 19.81 -41.19 -38.26
CA VAL A 8 18.86 -40.55 -37.40
C VAL A 8 19.24 -39.06 -37.22
N PRO A 9 18.34 -38.11 -37.42
CA PRO A 9 18.64 -36.69 -37.18
C PRO A 9 18.86 -36.41 -35.69
N PRO A 10 19.76 -35.48 -35.34
CA PRO A 10 20.03 -35.12 -33.94
C PRO A 10 18.84 -34.41 -33.33
N PRO A 11 18.66 -34.52 -31.98
CA PRO A 11 17.57 -33.86 -31.25
C PRO A 11 17.71 -32.33 -31.29
N PRO A 12 16.61 -31.59 -31.21
CA PRO A 12 16.64 -30.12 -31.23
C PRO A 12 17.34 -29.56 -29.99
N GLN A 13 18.27 -28.64 -30.21
CA GLN A 13 18.98 -27.90 -29.17
C GLN A 13 17.99 -27.04 -28.36
N PRO A 14 18.12 -26.98 -27.04
CA PRO A 14 17.28 -26.10 -26.23
C PRO A 14 17.60 -24.63 -26.56
N GLY A 15 16.57 -23.89 -26.96
CA GLY A 15 16.66 -22.47 -27.28
C GLY A 15 17.11 -21.65 -26.03
N ARG A 16 18.10 -20.80 -26.24
CA ARG A 16 18.64 -19.92 -25.19
C ARG A 16 17.59 -18.93 -24.70
N PRO A 17 17.35 -18.79 -23.39
CA PRO A 17 16.49 -17.74 -22.84
C PRO A 17 17.28 -16.44 -22.68
N ILE A 18 17.40 -15.62 -23.72
CA ILE A 18 18.20 -14.38 -23.67
C ILE A 18 17.36 -13.13 -23.37
N PHE A 19 16.06 -13.19 -23.37
CA PHE A 19 15.23 -11.97 -23.29
C PHE A 19 14.52 -11.67 -21.97
N TYR A 20 14.64 -12.51 -20.93
CA TYR A 20 13.95 -12.30 -19.66
C TYR A 20 14.82 -11.71 -18.53
N ILE A 21 16.14 -11.79 -18.64
CA ILE A 21 17.07 -11.35 -17.58
C ILE A 21 17.15 -9.81 -17.49
N SER A 22 17.00 -9.10 -18.59
CA SER A 22 17.13 -7.62 -18.60
C SER A 22 15.99 -6.88 -17.91
N ARG A 23 14.76 -7.41 -17.87
CA ARG A 23 13.62 -6.76 -17.19
C ARG A 23 13.66 -6.93 -15.67
N LEU A 24 14.18 -8.02 -15.14
CA LEU A 24 14.26 -8.30 -13.70
C LEU A 24 15.36 -7.48 -13.00
N ILE A 25 16.48 -7.24 -13.67
CA ILE A 25 17.54 -6.36 -13.16
C ILE A 25 17.07 -4.91 -13.04
N ILE A 26 16.20 -4.47 -13.96
CA ILE A 26 15.65 -3.10 -13.95
C ILE A 26 14.73 -2.85 -12.75
N ILE A 27 13.91 -3.81 -12.34
CA ILE A 27 12.99 -3.66 -11.18
C ILE A 27 13.79 -3.55 -9.87
N GLY A 28 14.81 -4.34 -9.66
CA GLY A 28 15.67 -4.29 -8.47
C GLY A 28 16.47 -2.98 -8.36
N LEU A 29 16.99 -2.46 -9.47
CA LEU A 29 17.79 -1.23 -9.50
C LEU A 29 16.96 0.05 -9.26
N ILE A 30 15.67 0.04 -9.56
CA ILE A 30 14.79 1.21 -9.40
C ILE A 30 14.44 1.46 -7.93
N PHE A 31 14.20 0.40 -7.14
CA PHE A 31 14.01 0.56 -5.69
C PHE A 31 15.29 1.01 -4.98
N LEU A 32 16.45 0.55 -5.44
CA LEU A 32 17.76 0.96 -4.91
C LEU A 32 18.05 2.45 -5.19
N ALA A 33 17.62 2.98 -6.36
CA ALA A 33 17.82 4.39 -6.72
C ALA A 33 16.97 5.34 -5.88
N CYS A 34 15.76 4.96 -5.49
CA CYS A 34 14.94 5.73 -4.54
C CYS A 34 15.63 5.88 -3.18
N PHE A 35 16.36 4.86 -2.75
CA PHE A 35 17.07 4.84 -1.48
C PHE A 35 18.38 5.67 -1.51
N LEU A 36 19.15 5.60 -2.59
CA LEU A 36 20.42 6.34 -2.74
C LEU A 36 20.20 7.85 -2.95
N GLY A 37 19.07 8.24 -3.54
CA GLY A 37 18.69 9.66 -3.66
C GLY A 37 18.45 10.32 -2.30
N LEU A 38 17.85 9.62 -1.37
CA LEU A 38 17.56 10.09 -0.02
C LEU A 38 18.82 10.19 0.86
N TRP A 39 19.82 9.35 0.63
CA TRP A 39 21.06 9.35 1.43
C TRP A 39 21.94 10.59 1.18
N ARG A 40 21.96 11.15 -0.03
CA ARG A 40 22.70 12.39 -0.33
C ARG A 40 22.10 13.64 0.33
N ILE A 41 20.81 13.61 0.67
CA ILE A 41 20.13 14.72 1.36
C ILE A 41 20.42 14.69 2.87
N SER A 42 20.62 13.51 3.45
CA SER A 42 20.83 13.32 4.89
C SER A 42 22.21 13.80 5.41
N SER A 43 23.21 13.95 4.54
CA SER A 43 24.58 14.34 4.94
C SER A 43 24.83 15.84 5.00
N ALA A 44 23.83 16.69 4.72
CA ALA A 44 24.00 18.14 4.61
C ALA A 44 23.52 18.94 5.84
N PHE A 45 23.01 18.31 6.90
CA PHE A 45 22.51 19.03 8.08
C PHE A 45 23.29 18.70 9.34
N SER A 46 24.14 19.66 9.78
CA SER A 46 24.67 19.75 11.15
C SER A 46 23.63 20.39 12.08
N PRO A 47 23.61 20.05 13.38
CA PRO A 47 22.59 20.53 14.30
C PRO A 47 22.81 22.01 14.66
N ALA A 48 21.80 22.84 14.46
CA ALA A 48 21.76 24.23 14.91
C ALA A 48 21.24 24.32 16.35
N ALA A 49 21.82 25.25 17.11
CA ALA A 49 21.66 25.49 18.52
C ALA A 49 20.22 25.88 18.92
N GLN A 50 19.87 25.47 20.15
CA GLN A 50 18.61 25.80 20.84
C GLN A 50 18.55 27.30 21.21
N ALA A 51 17.44 27.97 20.90
CA ALA A 51 17.10 29.28 21.42
C ALA A 51 16.02 29.18 22.52
N PRO A 52 15.95 30.13 23.49
CA PRO A 52 15.20 29.96 24.75
C PRO A 52 13.69 30.15 24.59
N ARG A 53 12.94 29.36 25.38
CA ARG A 53 11.48 29.40 25.50
C ARG A 53 11.03 30.64 26.28
N THR A 54 10.18 31.47 25.67
CA THR A 54 9.40 32.50 26.37
C THR A 54 8.02 31.93 26.71
N GLN A 55 7.69 31.89 27.98
CA GLN A 55 6.34 31.53 28.45
C GLN A 55 5.40 32.71 28.24
N ILE A 56 4.27 32.46 27.60
CA ILE A 56 3.14 33.40 27.53
C ILE A 56 2.02 32.87 28.45
N GLN A 57 1.71 33.61 29.50
CA GLN A 57 0.53 33.36 30.32
C GLN A 57 -0.71 33.86 29.58
N ILE A 58 -1.75 33.04 29.51
CA ILE A 58 -3.07 33.46 29.01
C ILE A 58 -4.03 33.55 30.19
N HIS A 59 -4.53 34.76 30.43
CA HIS A 59 -5.60 35.00 31.37
C HIS A 59 -6.96 34.54 30.80
N ALA A 60 -7.70 33.78 31.59
CA ALA A 60 -9.09 33.43 31.31
C ALA A 60 -10.01 34.62 31.54
N ALA A 61 -10.85 34.95 30.57
CA ALA A 61 -11.99 35.81 30.72
C ALA A 61 -13.27 35.04 30.38
N SER A 62 -14.12 34.94 31.39
CA SER A 62 -15.48 34.41 31.37
C SER A 62 -16.44 35.44 30.80
N ALA A 63 -17.26 35.06 29.79
CA ALA A 63 -18.55 35.67 29.53
C ALA A 63 -19.41 34.81 28.58
N SER A 64 -20.52 34.27 29.07
CA SER A 64 -21.67 33.90 28.25
C SER A 64 -22.49 35.15 27.90
N PRO A 65 -23.18 35.19 26.75
CA PRO A 65 -24.60 34.97 26.79
C PRO A 65 -25.18 34.15 25.62
N GLN A 66 -26.31 33.53 25.88
CA GLN A 66 -27.18 32.79 24.97
C GLN A 66 -27.66 33.64 23.80
N SER A 67 -27.66 33.06 22.60
CA SER A 67 -28.52 33.48 21.50
C SER A 67 -28.92 32.25 20.68
N THR A 68 -30.18 31.91 20.76
CA THR A 68 -30.88 30.92 19.96
C THR A 68 -30.97 31.39 18.50
N SER A 69 -30.28 30.72 17.60
CA SER A 69 -30.53 30.80 16.15
C SER A 69 -30.74 29.38 15.62
N THR A 70 -31.98 29.11 15.23
CA THR A 70 -32.40 27.93 14.55
C THR A 70 -31.83 27.97 13.13
N THR A 71 -30.69 27.30 12.92
CA THR A 71 -30.17 27.09 11.60
C THR A 71 -30.73 25.73 11.09
N GLN A 72 -31.57 25.78 10.07
CA GLN A 72 -31.97 24.57 9.33
C GLN A 72 -30.73 23.90 8.80
N VAL A 73 -30.47 22.70 9.31
CA VAL A 73 -29.48 21.78 8.75
C VAL A 73 -30.07 21.28 7.42
N ALA A 74 -29.50 21.71 6.32
CA ALA A 74 -29.72 21.09 5.04
C ALA A 74 -29.22 19.65 5.12
N THR A 75 -30.14 18.72 5.21
CA THR A 75 -29.87 17.28 5.13
C THR A 75 -29.35 16.99 3.74
N THR A 76 -28.04 16.94 3.57
CA THR A 76 -27.43 16.29 2.40
C THR A 76 -27.78 14.82 2.53
N THR A 77 -28.75 14.38 1.76
CA THR A 77 -29.04 12.97 1.52
C THR A 77 -27.83 12.37 0.82
N GLY A 78 -26.85 11.91 1.59
CA GLY A 78 -25.85 10.98 1.12
C GLY A 78 -26.59 9.77 0.58
N LEU A 79 -26.35 9.42 -0.67
CA LEU A 79 -26.81 8.17 -1.27
C LEU A 79 -26.23 7.05 -0.38
N VAL A 80 -27.09 6.50 0.50
CA VAL A 80 -26.80 5.24 1.18
C VAL A 80 -26.71 4.22 0.05
N VAL A 81 -25.48 3.75 -0.26
CA VAL A 81 -25.30 2.60 -1.15
C VAL A 81 -26.09 1.47 -0.53
N PRO A 82 -27.11 0.93 -1.21
CA PRO A 82 -27.87 -0.17 -0.67
C PRO A 82 -26.88 -1.31 -0.41
N LYS A 83 -26.75 -1.72 0.84
CA LYS A 83 -26.03 -2.94 1.18
C LYS A 83 -26.76 -4.06 0.48
N ASP A 84 -26.15 -4.63 -0.57
CA ASP A 84 -26.74 -5.78 -1.26
C ASP A 84 -26.92 -6.88 -0.21
N PRO A 85 -28.14 -7.29 0.13
CA PRO A 85 -28.39 -8.25 1.20
C PRO A 85 -27.80 -9.64 0.94
N GLU A 86 -27.34 -9.91 -0.29
CA GLU A 86 -26.74 -11.18 -0.70
C GLU A 86 -25.19 -11.18 -0.59
N VAL A 87 -24.54 -10.03 -0.42
CA VAL A 87 -23.07 -9.97 -0.36
C VAL A 87 -22.59 -10.22 1.07
N GLY A 88 -22.08 -11.44 1.31
CA GLY A 88 -21.50 -11.81 2.60
C GLY A 88 -20.06 -11.35 2.77
N HIS A 89 -19.75 -10.81 3.97
CA HIS A 89 -18.38 -10.46 4.35
C HIS A 89 -17.78 -11.49 5.32
N VAL A 90 -16.43 -11.64 5.26
CA VAL A 90 -15.67 -12.43 6.22
C VAL A 90 -15.12 -11.48 7.27
N SER A 91 -15.27 -11.78 8.54
CA SER A 91 -14.70 -10.99 9.62
C SER A 91 -13.17 -11.05 9.59
N MET A 92 -12.51 -9.93 9.92
CA MET A 92 -11.05 -9.87 9.99
C MET A 92 -10.53 -10.92 10.99
N PRO A 93 -9.58 -11.78 10.59
CA PRO A 93 -8.98 -12.78 11.47
C PRO A 93 -8.20 -12.14 12.62
N ASP A 94 -8.12 -12.82 13.79
CA ASP A 94 -7.32 -12.39 14.94
C ASP A 94 -5.82 -12.28 14.59
N GLU A 95 -5.32 -13.16 13.75
CA GLU A 95 -4.01 -13.08 13.10
C GLU A 95 -4.21 -13.15 11.59
N VAL A 96 -4.01 -12.03 10.90
CA VAL A 96 -4.03 -11.98 9.43
C VAL A 96 -2.78 -12.67 8.89
N ARG A 97 -2.98 -13.70 8.07
CA ARG A 97 -1.92 -14.44 7.35
C ARG A 97 -2.20 -14.31 5.87
N GLY A 98 -1.70 -13.20 5.30
CA GLY A 98 -2.08 -12.79 3.96
C GLY A 98 -0.97 -12.94 2.93
N PHE A 99 -1.37 -12.95 1.66
CA PHE A 99 -0.49 -12.91 0.51
C PHE A 99 -1.14 -12.14 -0.65
N TYR A 100 -0.31 -11.65 -1.55
CA TYR A 100 -0.70 -10.70 -2.59
C TYR A 100 -0.99 -11.38 -3.93
N TRP A 101 -2.03 -10.94 -4.63
CA TRP A 101 -2.33 -11.30 -6.02
C TRP A 101 -2.46 -10.07 -6.89
N THR A 102 -1.81 -10.07 -8.05
CA THR A 102 -2.14 -9.06 -9.07
C THR A 102 -3.54 -9.31 -9.62
N GLY A 103 -4.18 -8.28 -10.18
CA GLY A 103 -5.45 -8.44 -10.89
C GLY A 103 -5.38 -9.49 -12.01
N TRP A 104 -4.25 -9.56 -12.72
CA TRP A 104 -4.00 -10.58 -13.76
C TRP A 104 -3.96 -12.00 -13.21
N THR A 105 -3.30 -12.20 -12.08
CA THR A 105 -3.26 -13.50 -11.41
C THR A 105 -4.63 -13.91 -10.90
N ALA A 106 -5.35 -12.96 -10.28
CA ALA A 106 -6.70 -13.19 -9.75
C ALA A 106 -7.72 -13.55 -10.85
N GLY A 107 -7.53 -13.05 -12.08
CA GLY A 107 -8.37 -13.40 -13.23
C GLY A 107 -7.89 -14.59 -14.06
N SER A 108 -6.80 -15.24 -13.68
CA SER A 108 -6.20 -16.34 -14.42
C SER A 108 -6.54 -17.72 -13.82
N LYS A 109 -6.23 -18.80 -14.55
CA LYS A 109 -6.37 -20.18 -14.05
C LYS A 109 -5.46 -20.48 -12.83
N ARG A 110 -4.44 -19.65 -12.58
CA ARG A 110 -3.58 -19.80 -11.39
C ARG A 110 -4.31 -19.54 -10.08
N VAL A 111 -5.44 -18.87 -10.10
CA VAL A 111 -6.23 -18.60 -8.89
C VAL A 111 -6.65 -19.88 -8.16
N ASP A 112 -6.98 -20.95 -8.91
CA ASP A 112 -7.36 -22.24 -8.31
C ASP A 112 -6.19 -22.90 -7.57
N GLU A 113 -4.98 -22.81 -8.14
CA GLU A 113 -3.74 -23.29 -7.51
C GLU A 113 -3.44 -22.48 -6.24
N LEU A 114 -3.51 -21.16 -6.32
CA LEU A 114 -3.24 -20.27 -5.20
C LEU A 114 -4.28 -20.38 -4.08
N MET A 115 -5.55 -20.64 -4.41
CA MET A 115 -6.57 -20.92 -3.39
C MET A 115 -6.30 -22.26 -2.69
N LYS A 116 -5.90 -23.30 -3.43
CA LYS A 116 -5.50 -24.59 -2.82
C LYS A 116 -4.27 -24.40 -1.94
N TYR A 117 -3.29 -23.63 -2.41
CA TYR A 117 -2.11 -23.28 -1.63
C TYR A 117 -2.47 -22.54 -0.35
N ALA A 118 -3.35 -21.53 -0.41
CA ALA A 118 -3.81 -20.81 0.76
C ALA A 118 -4.43 -21.75 1.82
N VAL A 119 -5.35 -22.61 1.40
CA VAL A 119 -6.02 -23.56 2.31
C VAL A 119 -5.02 -24.54 2.91
N SER A 120 -4.17 -25.18 2.10
CA SER A 120 -3.19 -26.16 2.58
C SER A 120 -2.14 -25.54 3.50
N SER A 121 -1.76 -24.30 3.26
CA SER A 121 -0.78 -23.53 4.05
C SER A 121 -1.41 -22.78 5.22
N LYS A 122 -2.74 -22.85 5.40
CA LYS A 122 -3.51 -22.12 6.43
C LYS A 122 -3.34 -20.60 6.34
N LEU A 123 -3.09 -20.07 5.15
CA LEU A 123 -3.26 -18.65 4.85
C LEU A 123 -4.76 -18.34 4.88
N ASN A 124 -5.13 -17.19 5.43
CA ASN A 124 -6.53 -16.85 5.66
C ASN A 124 -6.93 -15.50 5.04
N THR A 125 -6.02 -14.87 4.31
CA THR A 125 -6.23 -13.55 3.75
C THR A 125 -5.56 -13.43 2.40
N VAL A 126 -6.23 -12.79 1.44
CA VAL A 126 -5.66 -12.43 0.14
C VAL A 126 -5.80 -10.93 -0.09
N VAL A 127 -4.74 -10.32 -0.59
CA VAL A 127 -4.74 -8.93 -1.06
C VAL A 127 -4.76 -8.96 -2.59
N ILE A 128 -5.76 -8.35 -3.21
CA ILE A 128 -5.96 -8.34 -4.66
C ILE A 128 -5.90 -6.91 -5.19
N ASP A 129 -5.10 -6.67 -6.23
CA ASP A 129 -5.09 -5.37 -6.90
C ASP A 129 -6.43 -5.07 -7.55
N LEU A 130 -7.06 -3.98 -7.10
CA LEU A 130 -8.31 -3.48 -7.69
C LEU A 130 -8.07 -2.79 -9.04
N LYS A 131 -6.88 -2.24 -9.24
CA LYS A 131 -6.41 -1.63 -10.49
C LYS A 131 -5.16 -2.32 -11.00
N ILE A 132 -4.98 -2.37 -12.31
CA ILE A 132 -3.72 -2.76 -12.93
C ILE A 132 -2.77 -1.56 -13.03
N GLU A 133 -1.53 -1.80 -13.50
CA GLU A 133 -0.42 -0.83 -13.40
C GLU A 133 -0.68 0.51 -14.10
N ASP A 134 -1.56 0.55 -15.11
CA ASP A 134 -1.89 1.78 -15.84
C ASP A 134 -3.05 2.60 -15.23
N GLY A 135 -3.62 2.13 -14.11
CA GLY A 135 -4.77 2.74 -13.44
C GLY A 135 -6.13 2.20 -13.88
N THR A 136 -6.18 1.34 -14.90
CA THR A 136 -7.42 0.68 -15.33
C THR A 136 -7.90 -0.29 -14.24
N LEU A 137 -9.21 -0.37 -14.02
CA LEU A 137 -9.79 -1.34 -13.08
C LEU A 137 -9.51 -2.76 -13.55
N SER A 138 -9.21 -3.66 -12.61
CA SER A 138 -8.99 -5.07 -12.92
C SER A 138 -10.27 -5.84 -13.27
N PHE A 139 -11.44 -5.22 -13.08
CA PHE A 139 -12.77 -5.80 -13.26
C PHE A 139 -13.74 -4.78 -13.85
N LYS A 140 -14.95 -5.21 -14.23
CA LYS A 140 -16.02 -4.32 -14.66
C LYS A 140 -16.82 -3.83 -13.45
N PRO A 141 -16.83 -2.52 -13.13
CA PRO A 141 -17.56 -1.98 -11.99
C PRO A 141 -19.07 -2.03 -12.20
N LYS A 142 -19.83 -2.05 -11.09
CA LYS A 142 -21.29 -1.86 -11.09
C LYS A 142 -21.67 -0.39 -10.95
N ASP A 143 -20.82 0.41 -10.26
CA ASP A 143 -21.04 1.86 -10.14
C ASP A 143 -20.80 2.56 -11.49
N PRO A 144 -21.82 3.25 -12.07
CA PRO A 144 -21.69 3.97 -13.35
C PRO A 144 -20.62 5.07 -13.33
N LYS A 145 -20.31 5.66 -12.18
CA LYS A 145 -19.27 6.68 -12.04
C LYS A 145 -17.88 6.12 -12.35
N LEU A 146 -17.67 4.84 -12.12
CA LEU A 146 -16.40 4.14 -12.32
C LEU A 146 -16.27 3.53 -13.72
N GLU A 147 -17.33 3.54 -14.55
CA GLU A 147 -17.33 2.90 -15.86
C GLU A 147 -16.25 3.46 -16.79
N LYS A 148 -15.93 4.75 -16.71
CA LYS A 148 -14.86 5.38 -17.50
C LYS A 148 -13.44 4.87 -17.18
N TYR A 149 -13.27 4.16 -16.07
CA TYR A 149 -12.03 3.51 -15.67
C TYR A 149 -12.04 2.00 -15.93
N ALA A 150 -13.16 1.47 -16.45
CA ALA A 150 -13.29 0.06 -16.77
C ALA A 150 -12.55 -0.27 -18.07
N PRO A 151 -11.89 -1.44 -18.16
CA PRO A 151 -11.31 -1.91 -19.40
C PRO A 151 -12.37 -2.55 -20.30
N GLU A 152 -12.12 -2.57 -21.60
CA GLU A 152 -12.91 -3.36 -22.54
C GLU A 152 -12.84 -4.86 -22.20
N TYR A 153 -11.64 -5.31 -21.81
CA TYR A 153 -11.37 -6.70 -21.42
C TYR A 153 -10.74 -6.73 -20.02
N PRO A 154 -11.54 -6.93 -18.96
CA PRO A 154 -11.04 -6.91 -17.61
C PRO A 154 -10.12 -8.11 -17.30
N ALA A 155 -9.09 -7.87 -16.48
CA ALA A 155 -8.20 -8.91 -16.00
C ALA A 155 -9.00 -9.98 -15.22
N ILE A 156 -9.93 -9.55 -14.36
CA ILE A 156 -10.85 -10.41 -13.61
C ILE A 156 -12.24 -10.32 -14.29
N ARG A 157 -12.58 -11.35 -15.07
CA ARG A 157 -13.83 -11.37 -15.84
C ARG A 157 -15.07 -11.58 -14.98
N ASP A 158 -14.92 -12.35 -13.91
CA ASP A 158 -15.99 -12.68 -12.97
C ASP A 158 -15.50 -12.49 -11.53
N LEU A 159 -15.55 -11.22 -11.09
CA LEU A 159 -15.12 -10.85 -9.75
C LEU A 159 -16.07 -11.44 -8.69
N ASP A 160 -17.38 -11.46 -8.95
CA ASP A 160 -18.37 -11.90 -7.97
C ASP A 160 -18.17 -13.39 -7.63
N THR A 161 -17.99 -14.25 -8.64
CA THR A 161 -17.66 -15.66 -8.43
C THR A 161 -16.32 -15.85 -7.71
N LEU A 162 -15.30 -15.08 -8.05
CA LEU A 162 -13.99 -15.15 -7.37
C LEU A 162 -14.15 -14.84 -5.87
N LEU A 163 -14.81 -13.74 -5.54
CA LEU A 163 -14.97 -13.30 -4.14
C LEU A 163 -15.85 -14.27 -3.35
N GLU A 164 -16.89 -14.84 -3.97
CA GLU A 164 -17.72 -15.86 -3.33
C GLU A 164 -16.93 -17.14 -3.04
N ASN A 165 -16.14 -17.64 -3.99
CA ASN A 165 -15.27 -18.80 -3.77
C ASN A 165 -14.26 -18.60 -2.64
N LEU A 166 -13.74 -17.39 -2.47
CA LEU A 166 -12.88 -17.03 -1.34
C LEU A 166 -13.66 -16.98 -0.03
N ARG A 167 -14.88 -16.41 -0.04
CA ARG A 167 -15.77 -16.33 1.11
C ARG A 167 -16.15 -17.71 1.66
N GLU A 168 -16.53 -18.64 0.78
CA GLU A 168 -16.84 -20.02 1.16
C GLU A 168 -15.67 -20.71 1.87
N LYS A 169 -14.44 -20.37 1.51
CA LYS A 169 -13.21 -20.85 2.15
C LYS A 169 -12.81 -20.06 3.39
N LYS A 170 -13.64 -19.07 3.79
CA LYS A 170 -13.37 -18.15 4.91
C LYS A 170 -12.05 -17.39 4.76
N ILE A 171 -11.68 -17.03 3.52
CA ILE A 171 -10.51 -16.22 3.22
C ILE A 171 -10.94 -14.76 3.22
N TYR A 172 -10.31 -13.94 4.06
CA TYR A 172 -10.51 -12.50 4.16
C TYR A 172 -9.95 -11.80 2.91
N ARG A 173 -10.73 -10.92 2.27
CA ARG A 173 -10.47 -10.36 0.94
C ARG A 173 -10.18 -8.87 1.06
N ILE A 174 -8.95 -8.49 0.78
CA ILE A 174 -8.50 -7.10 0.83
C ILE A 174 -8.36 -6.57 -0.60
N ALA A 175 -9.05 -5.47 -0.91
CA ALA A 175 -8.91 -4.75 -2.17
C ALA A 175 -7.77 -3.74 -2.05
N ARG A 176 -6.66 -3.94 -2.79
CA ARG A 176 -5.55 -2.96 -2.82
C ARG A 176 -5.79 -1.91 -3.89
N ILE A 177 -5.75 -0.65 -3.48
CA ILE A 177 -6.08 0.53 -4.30
C ILE A 177 -4.85 1.44 -4.38
N PHE A 178 -4.27 1.57 -5.58
CA PHE A 178 -3.25 2.59 -5.86
C PHE A 178 -3.91 3.96 -5.91
N VAL A 179 -3.43 4.93 -5.13
CA VAL A 179 -4.08 6.24 -5.03
C VAL A 179 -3.35 7.28 -5.86
N MET A 180 -2.18 7.74 -5.42
CA MET A 180 -1.50 8.89 -6.05
C MET A 180 -0.74 8.52 -7.33
N GLN A 181 -0.48 7.26 -7.60
CA GLN A 181 0.13 6.78 -8.84
C GLN A 181 -0.95 6.14 -9.72
N ASP A 182 -1.50 6.92 -10.67
CA ASP A 182 -2.59 6.47 -11.53
C ASP A 182 -2.53 7.16 -12.89
N LYS A 183 -2.14 6.41 -13.91
CA LYS A 183 -1.99 6.94 -15.27
C LYS A 183 -3.33 7.24 -15.91
N LEU A 184 -4.33 6.38 -15.72
CA LEU A 184 -5.64 6.56 -16.37
C LEU A 184 -6.37 7.74 -15.73
N PHE A 185 -6.44 7.83 -14.41
CA PHE A 185 -7.06 8.96 -13.72
C PHE A 185 -6.38 10.28 -14.12
N ALA A 186 -5.03 10.32 -14.12
CA ALA A 186 -4.26 11.51 -14.52
C ALA A 186 -4.54 11.95 -15.97
N THR A 187 -4.81 10.99 -16.85
CA THR A 187 -5.13 11.28 -18.25
C THR A 187 -6.54 11.82 -18.41
N LEU A 188 -7.50 11.27 -17.67
CA LEU A 188 -8.91 11.68 -17.72
C LEU A 188 -9.18 12.95 -16.89
N ASN A 189 -8.37 13.24 -15.88
CA ASN A 189 -8.53 14.40 -14.98
C ASN A 189 -7.18 15.16 -14.89
N PRO A 190 -6.72 15.76 -15.98
CA PRO A 190 -5.41 16.37 -16.06
C PRO A 190 -5.21 17.57 -15.13
N GLU A 191 -6.28 18.17 -14.61
CA GLU A 191 -6.26 19.25 -13.61
C GLU A 191 -5.84 18.76 -12.21
N ALA A 192 -5.95 17.44 -11.95
CA ALA A 192 -5.48 16.80 -10.72
C ALA A 192 -4.10 16.15 -10.88
N ALA A 193 -3.54 16.14 -12.09
CA ALA A 193 -2.28 15.45 -12.36
C ALA A 193 -1.07 16.37 -12.22
N LEU A 194 0.04 15.83 -11.71
CA LEU A 194 1.32 16.52 -11.64
C LEU A 194 1.83 16.90 -13.04
N ARG A 195 2.43 18.08 -13.13
CA ARG A 195 2.93 18.66 -14.39
C ARG A 195 4.39 19.04 -14.32
N THR A 196 4.95 19.29 -15.48
CA THR A 196 6.22 19.99 -15.65
C THR A 196 5.97 21.48 -15.97
N SER A 197 6.98 22.31 -15.92
CA SER A 197 6.88 23.75 -16.19
C SER A 197 6.37 24.08 -17.60
N ASP A 198 6.54 23.18 -18.58
CA ASP A 198 5.98 23.26 -19.94
C ASP A 198 4.57 22.67 -20.06
N ALA A 199 3.89 22.50 -18.92
CA ALA A 199 2.52 22.02 -18.78
C ALA A 199 2.25 20.59 -19.26
N LYS A 200 3.28 19.79 -19.53
CA LYS A 200 3.11 18.35 -19.79
C LYS A 200 2.86 17.59 -18.50
N LEU A 201 2.22 16.42 -18.60
CA LEU A 201 2.06 15.53 -17.44
C LEU A 201 3.42 15.01 -16.99
N TRP A 202 3.75 15.24 -15.71
CA TRP A 202 5.00 14.77 -15.12
C TRP A 202 5.01 13.24 -14.98
N ARG A 203 6.18 12.64 -15.18
CA ARG A 203 6.38 11.19 -15.11
C ARG A 203 7.54 10.86 -14.18
N ASP A 204 7.35 9.80 -13.41
CA ASP A 204 8.43 9.20 -12.66
C ASP A 204 9.42 8.43 -13.58
N LYS A 205 10.47 7.83 -12.99
CA LYS A 205 11.47 7.05 -13.74
C LYS A 205 10.91 5.85 -14.50
N LYS A 206 9.75 5.33 -14.08
CA LYS A 206 9.03 4.24 -14.75
C LYS A 206 8.06 4.73 -15.82
N GLY A 207 7.96 6.03 -16.01
CA GLY A 207 7.00 6.65 -16.92
C GLY A 207 5.56 6.70 -16.38
N MET A 208 5.36 6.43 -15.08
CA MET A 208 4.06 6.50 -14.45
C MET A 208 3.64 7.94 -14.20
N LEU A 209 2.35 8.21 -14.33
CA LEU A 209 1.75 9.49 -13.98
C LEU A 209 1.33 9.51 -12.52
N TRP A 210 1.41 10.69 -11.93
CA TRP A 210 1.08 10.92 -10.53
C TRP A 210 0.05 12.04 -10.39
N LEU A 211 -0.74 11.94 -9.34
CA LEU A 211 -1.78 12.89 -8.99
C LEU A 211 -1.27 13.84 -7.90
N ASP A 212 -1.86 15.03 -7.84
CA ASP A 212 -1.62 15.97 -6.76
C ASP A 212 -2.38 15.49 -5.50
N PRO A 213 -1.68 15.17 -4.40
CA PRO A 213 -2.33 14.71 -3.18
C PRO A 213 -3.28 15.75 -2.55
N ALA A 214 -3.17 17.01 -2.93
CA ALA A 214 -4.06 18.07 -2.49
C ALA A 214 -5.35 18.18 -3.33
N ALA A 215 -5.48 17.41 -4.42
CA ALA A 215 -6.66 17.43 -5.28
C ALA A 215 -7.83 16.69 -4.62
N PRO A 216 -8.96 17.35 -4.29
CA PRO A 216 -10.09 16.71 -3.61
C PRO A 216 -10.64 15.51 -4.37
N GLN A 217 -10.74 15.62 -5.71
CA GLN A 217 -11.27 14.55 -6.56
C GLN A 217 -10.44 13.25 -6.51
N VAL A 218 -9.18 13.29 -6.06
CA VAL A 218 -8.37 12.09 -5.86
C VAL A 218 -8.83 11.35 -4.61
N ALA A 219 -9.13 12.06 -3.54
CA ALA A 219 -9.67 11.46 -2.32
C ALA A 219 -11.08 10.90 -2.54
N ASP A 220 -11.94 11.65 -3.25
CA ASP A 220 -13.30 11.21 -3.60
C ASP A 220 -13.26 9.93 -4.45
N TYR A 221 -12.37 9.87 -5.44
CA TYR A 221 -12.19 8.67 -6.27
C TYR A 221 -11.72 7.46 -5.46
N ALA A 222 -10.81 7.65 -4.50
CA ALA A 222 -10.38 6.58 -3.62
C ALA A 222 -11.53 6.03 -2.75
N VAL A 223 -12.41 6.92 -2.27
CA VAL A 223 -13.64 6.55 -1.54
C VAL A 223 -14.61 5.77 -2.43
N GLU A 224 -14.86 6.23 -3.67
CA GLU A 224 -15.75 5.53 -4.61
C GLU A 224 -15.23 4.12 -4.94
N LEU A 225 -13.91 3.95 -5.11
CA LEU A 225 -13.29 2.64 -5.32
C LEU A 225 -13.46 1.73 -4.11
N ALA A 226 -13.30 2.25 -2.89
CA ALA A 226 -13.50 1.48 -1.66
C ALA A 226 -14.95 1.03 -1.49
N ARG A 227 -15.91 1.91 -1.78
CA ARG A 227 -17.35 1.61 -1.77
C ARG A 227 -17.72 0.52 -2.78
N GLU A 228 -17.26 0.65 -4.02
CA GLU A 228 -17.45 -0.38 -5.05
C GLU A 228 -16.86 -1.72 -4.62
N ALA A 229 -15.60 -1.73 -4.14
CA ALA A 229 -14.94 -2.95 -3.69
C ALA A 229 -15.73 -3.64 -2.57
N TYR A 230 -16.15 -2.88 -1.57
CA TYR A 230 -16.92 -3.41 -0.44
C TYR A 230 -18.29 -3.94 -0.89
N ALA A 231 -19.00 -3.18 -1.72
CA ALA A 231 -20.28 -3.60 -2.28
C ALA A 231 -20.18 -4.86 -3.15
N ARG A 232 -19.00 -5.13 -3.74
CA ARG A 232 -18.71 -6.35 -4.51
C ARG A 232 -18.35 -7.56 -3.63
N GLY A 233 -18.04 -7.35 -2.36
CA GLY A 233 -17.75 -8.41 -1.41
C GLY A 233 -16.28 -8.50 -0.97
N PHE A 234 -15.46 -7.51 -1.25
CA PHE A 234 -14.22 -7.36 -0.49
C PHE A 234 -14.55 -7.01 0.96
N ASP A 235 -13.70 -7.42 1.88
CA ASP A 235 -13.90 -7.21 3.31
C ASP A 235 -13.19 -5.96 3.84
N GLU A 236 -12.21 -5.45 3.09
CA GLU A 236 -11.38 -4.30 3.46
C GLU A 236 -10.84 -3.61 2.21
N ALA A 237 -10.76 -2.28 2.25
CA ALA A 237 -10.02 -1.47 1.28
C ALA A 237 -8.63 -1.14 1.82
N GLN A 238 -7.56 -1.45 1.07
CA GLN A 238 -6.18 -1.13 1.43
C GLN A 238 -5.61 -0.11 0.46
N PHE A 239 -5.25 1.07 0.99
CA PHE A 239 -4.76 2.17 0.17
C PHE A 239 -3.24 2.19 0.13
N ASP A 240 -2.67 2.05 -1.06
CA ASP A 240 -1.25 2.17 -1.34
C ASP A 240 -0.95 3.43 -2.16
N TYR A 241 0.33 3.82 -2.23
CA TYR A 241 0.76 5.08 -2.86
C TYR A 241 0.07 6.32 -2.28
N VAL A 242 -0.27 6.28 -0.99
CA VAL A 242 -0.84 7.43 -0.24
C VAL A 242 0.28 8.36 0.19
N ARG A 243 0.94 8.98 -0.78
CA ARG A 243 2.14 9.81 -0.59
C ARG A 243 2.47 10.67 -1.81
N PHE A 244 3.31 11.68 -1.59
CA PHE A 244 3.95 12.42 -2.67
C PHE A 244 5.02 11.56 -3.38
N PRO A 245 5.35 11.84 -4.66
CA PRO A 245 6.36 11.10 -5.41
C PRO A 245 7.77 11.26 -4.83
N THR A 246 8.62 10.23 -5.03
CA THR A 246 10.00 10.16 -4.50
C THR A 246 11.07 9.94 -5.56
N ASP A 247 10.70 9.57 -6.78
CA ASP A 247 11.64 9.24 -7.85
C ASP A 247 11.32 10.02 -9.13
N GLY A 248 12.23 10.01 -10.08
CA GLY A 248 12.16 10.91 -11.23
C GLY A 248 12.76 12.29 -10.93
N GLU A 249 12.51 13.24 -11.82
CA GLU A 249 12.94 14.63 -11.63
C GLU A 249 11.90 15.37 -10.76
N VAL A 250 11.96 15.11 -9.43
CA VAL A 250 10.97 15.65 -8.49
C VAL A 250 11.05 17.18 -8.36
N SER A 251 12.20 17.78 -8.65
CA SER A 251 12.39 19.24 -8.66
C SER A 251 11.68 19.91 -9.83
N ALA A 252 11.35 19.17 -10.89
CA ALA A 252 10.63 19.66 -12.05
C ALA A 252 9.09 19.58 -11.88
N ILE A 253 8.61 19.08 -10.75
CA ILE A 253 7.16 18.95 -10.52
C ILE A 253 6.54 20.32 -10.28
N VAL A 254 5.49 20.59 -11.03
CA VAL A 254 4.53 21.65 -10.78
C VAL A 254 3.24 21.02 -10.28
N TYR A 255 2.89 21.33 -9.06
CA TYR A 255 1.65 20.87 -8.45
C TYR A 255 0.51 21.83 -8.85
N PRO A 256 -0.60 21.33 -9.39
CA PRO A 256 -1.71 22.22 -9.77
C PRO A 256 -2.48 22.80 -8.58
N ILE A 257 -2.46 22.13 -7.41
CA ILE A 257 -3.24 22.49 -6.24
C ILE A 257 -2.37 22.64 -4.99
N PHE A 258 -1.42 21.71 -4.74
CA PHE A 258 -0.53 21.81 -3.59
C PHE A 258 0.40 23.03 -3.72
N ASP A 259 0.34 23.90 -2.70
CA ASP A 259 1.23 25.05 -2.57
C ASP A 259 2.02 24.99 -1.27
N SER A 260 3.34 24.79 -1.38
CA SER A 260 4.25 24.72 -0.24
C SER A 260 4.40 26.03 0.54
N ALA A 261 3.94 27.17 -0.02
CA ALA A 261 3.93 28.45 0.69
C ALA A 261 2.77 28.53 1.71
N THR A 262 1.70 27.76 1.50
CA THR A 262 0.48 27.82 2.33
C THR A 262 0.32 26.61 3.24
N THR A 263 0.88 25.44 2.86
CA THR A 263 0.71 24.18 3.60
C THR A 263 1.95 23.27 3.48
N THR A 264 1.95 22.17 4.23
CA THR A 264 3.00 21.15 4.15
C THR A 264 2.46 19.84 3.60
N LYS A 265 3.33 19.02 3.00
CA LYS A 265 2.97 17.68 2.51
C LYS A 265 2.31 16.81 3.59
N ALA A 266 2.84 16.85 4.83
CA ALA A 266 2.25 16.14 5.96
C ALA A 266 0.83 16.59 6.27
N LYS A 267 0.55 17.92 6.25
CA LYS A 267 -0.81 18.44 6.47
C LYS A 267 -1.78 17.99 5.36
N VAL A 268 -1.31 17.97 4.11
CA VAL A 268 -2.12 17.49 2.98
C VAL A 268 -2.46 16.02 3.15
N MET A 269 -1.47 15.16 3.44
CA MET A 269 -1.74 13.74 3.64
C MET A 269 -2.60 13.47 4.88
N LYS A 270 -2.42 14.23 5.95
CA LYS A 270 -3.31 14.16 7.13
C LYS A 270 -4.76 14.50 6.78
N ALA A 271 -4.98 15.52 5.94
CA ALA A 271 -6.32 15.88 5.46
C ALA A 271 -6.91 14.77 4.58
N PHE A 272 -6.09 14.15 3.72
CA PHE A 272 -6.47 12.99 2.91
C PHE A 272 -6.92 11.81 3.79
N PHE A 273 -6.12 11.42 4.80
CA PHE A 273 -6.49 10.34 5.72
C PHE A 273 -7.79 10.64 6.47
N ARG A 274 -7.98 11.90 6.90
CA ARG A 274 -9.23 12.32 7.54
C ARG A 274 -10.43 12.19 6.60
N HIS A 275 -10.29 12.61 5.35
CA HIS A 275 -11.37 12.50 4.36
C HIS A 275 -11.80 11.04 4.16
N LEU A 276 -10.84 10.12 3.97
CA LEU A 276 -11.16 8.69 3.86
C LEU A 276 -11.86 8.16 5.11
N LYS A 277 -11.40 8.55 6.30
CA LYS A 277 -12.08 8.19 7.56
C LYS A 277 -13.51 8.68 7.59
N ASP A 278 -13.71 10.00 7.37
CA ASP A 278 -15.02 10.65 7.53
C ASP A 278 -16.05 10.02 6.60
N GLU A 279 -15.63 9.59 5.40
CA GLU A 279 -16.48 8.92 4.43
C GLU A 279 -16.70 7.42 4.71
N LEU A 280 -15.62 6.67 5.01
CA LEU A 280 -15.70 5.21 5.06
C LEU A 280 -16.16 4.65 6.41
N VAL A 281 -15.86 5.33 7.52
CA VAL A 281 -16.33 4.89 8.86
C VAL A 281 -17.85 4.97 8.95
N GLY A 282 -18.44 6.05 8.39
CA GLY A 282 -19.90 6.20 8.31
C GLY A 282 -20.59 5.07 7.53
N ASP A 283 -19.92 4.55 6.52
CA ASP A 283 -20.40 3.44 5.70
C ASP A 283 -20.11 2.06 6.31
N GLY A 284 -19.35 1.99 7.41
CA GLY A 284 -18.94 0.75 8.05
C GLY A 284 -17.94 -0.07 7.23
N ILE A 285 -17.17 0.57 6.34
CA ILE A 285 -16.18 -0.06 5.48
C ILE A 285 -14.83 -0.11 6.20
N PRO A 286 -14.27 -1.30 6.50
CA PRO A 286 -12.92 -1.42 7.03
C PRO A 286 -11.88 -0.97 6.00
N PHE A 287 -10.88 -0.21 6.45
CA PHE A 287 -9.79 0.22 5.56
C PHE A 287 -8.43 0.22 6.26
N SER A 288 -7.36 0.12 5.47
CA SER A 288 -5.98 0.11 5.93
C SER A 288 -5.08 0.89 4.96
N TYR A 289 -3.85 1.16 5.42
CA TYR A 289 -2.86 1.90 4.63
C TYR A 289 -1.57 1.12 4.50
N ASP A 290 -1.03 1.07 3.28
CA ASP A 290 0.34 0.67 3.01
C ASP A 290 1.25 1.88 3.19
N LEU A 291 2.15 1.78 4.15
CA LEU A 291 3.09 2.86 4.45
C LEU A 291 4.53 2.46 4.14
N TYR A 292 5.31 3.47 3.76
CA TYR A 292 6.74 3.29 3.57
C TYR A 292 7.40 2.81 4.88
N GLY A 293 8.20 1.74 4.83
CA GLY A 293 8.73 1.08 6.04
C GLY A 293 9.51 2.02 6.97
N MET A 294 10.17 3.04 6.41
CA MET A 294 10.92 4.02 7.20
C MET A 294 10.03 4.97 8.03
N THR A 295 8.72 5.04 7.78
CA THR A 295 7.78 5.79 8.65
C THR A 295 7.69 5.21 10.07
N PHE A 296 8.14 3.96 10.24
CA PHE A 296 8.27 3.29 11.52
C PHE A 296 9.60 3.59 12.25
N TRP A 297 10.49 4.39 11.62
CA TRP A 297 11.80 4.74 12.14
C TRP A 297 11.99 6.23 12.38
N ARG A 298 11.09 7.06 11.83
CA ARG A 298 11.21 8.53 11.86
C ARG A 298 9.88 9.18 12.16
N THR A 299 9.95 10.35 12.80
CA THR A 299 8.78 11.18 13.14
C THR A 299 8.45 12.21 12.07
N ASP A 300 9.41 12.50 11.15
CA ASP A 300 9.17 13.39 10.02
C ASP A 300 8.42 12.68 8.88
N ASP A 301 8.03 13.43 7.87
CA ASP A 301 7.21 12.96 6.74
C ASP A 301 8.02 12.48 5.53
N PHE A 302 9.34 12.34 5.64
CA PHE A 302 10.25 11.96 4.54
C PHE A 302 10.13 12.81 3.28
N GLN A 303 9.60 14.01 3.36
CA GLN A 303 9.25 14.82 2.19
C GLN A 303 8.21 14.15 1.25
N ILE A 304 7.55 13.11 1.72
CA ILE A 304 6.48 12.39 1.00
C ILE A 304 5.10 12.57 1.62
N GLY A 305 5.04 13.32 2.72
CA GLY A 305 3.80 13.58 3.43
C GLY A 305 3.34 12.45 4.35
N GLN A 306 4.01 11.28 4.34
CA GLN A 306 3.61 10.15 5.18
C GLN A 306 4.18 10.26 6.59
N ARG A 307 3.30 10.37 7.57
CA ARG A 307 3.58 10.13 8.99
C ARG A 307 2.66 9.01 9.49
N MET A 308 3.24 7.98 10.09
CA MET A 308 2.46 6.86 10.63
C MET A 308 1.40 7.33 11.63
N ALA A 309 1.75 8.27 12.51
CA ALA A 309 0.84 8.83 13.49
C ALA A 309 -0.39 9.54 12.89
N ASP A 310 -0.29 10.10 11.67
CA ASP A 310 -1.41 10.74 11.00
C ASP A 310 -2.37 9.74 10.33
N ALA A 311 -1.86 8.56 9.94
CA ALA A 311 -2.64 7.50 9.31
C ALA A 311 -3.26 6.50 10.32
N TYR A 312 -2.63 6.36 11.51
CA TYR A 312 -2.93 5.30 12.47
C TYR A 312 -4.34 5.37 13.12
N PRO A 313 -4.86 6.53 13.56
CA PRO A 313 -5.98 6.58 14.51
C PRO A 313 -7.22 5.81 14.03
N ASP A 314 -7.56 5.93 12.78
CA ASP A 314 -8.85 5.54 12.24
C ASP A 314 -8.79 4.29 11.35
N ALA A 315 -7.60 3.90 10.91
CA ALA A 315 -7.41 2.70 10.10
C ALA A 315 -7.67 1.41 10.89
N ALA A 316 -8.24 0.40 10.26
CA ALA A 316 -8.35 -0.94 10.80
C ALA A 316 -6.97 -1.60 10.96
N ALA A 317 -6.04 -1.32 10.03
CA ALA A 317 -4.65 -1.73 10.10
C ALA A 317 -3.70 -0.74 9.41
N ILE A 318 -2.43 -0.79 9.81
CA ILE A 318 -1.30 -0.14 9.15
C ILE A 318 -0.36 -1.23 8.68
N SER A 319 -0.05 -1.23 7.39
CA SER A 319 0.80 -2.23 6.76
C SER A 319 2.13 -1.59 6.30
N PRO A 320 3.15 -1.53 7.18
CA PRO A 320 4.45 -1.00 6.79
C PRO A 320 5.16 -1.95 5.83
N MET A 321 5.77 -1.42 4.79
CA MET A 321 6.60 -2.16 3.83
C MET A 321 8.01 -2.34 4.41
N VAL A 322 8.17 -3.29 5.34
CA VAL A 322 9.43 -3.53 6.08
C VAL A 322 10.31 -4.59 5.42
N TYR A 323 10.46 -4.51 4.10
CA TYR A 323 11.31 -5.45 3.34
C TYR A 323 12.78 -5.26 3.74
N PRO A 324 13.47 -6.28 4.31
CA PRO A 324 14.84 -6.12 4.79
C PRO A 324 15.83 -5.65 3.73
N SER A 325 15.66 -6.08 2.48
CA SER A 325 16.51 -5.65 1.35
C SER A 325 16.38 -4.18 0.98
N HIS A 326 15.35 -3.48 1.45
CA HIS A 326 15.09 -2.08 1.15
C HIS A 326 15.73 -1.11 2.15
N TYR A 327 16.33 -1.62 3.22
CA TYR A 327 17.08 -0.82 4.16
C TYR A 327 18.53 -0.62 3.69
N PRO A 328 19.16 0.53 3.95
CA PRO A 328 20.51 0.82 3.48
C PRO A 328 21.54 -0.10 4.14
N LYS A 329 22.68 -0.31 3.48
CA LYS A 329 23.82 -1.01 4.09
C LYS A 329 24.19 -0.36 5.42
N ASN A 330 24.61 -1.18 6.39
CA ASN A 330 24.92 -0.79 7.76
C ASN A 330 23.73 -0.24 8.57
N PHE A 331 22.49 -0.44 8.10
CA PHE A 331 21.32 -0.07 8.88
C PHE A 331 21.26 -0.87 10.17
N GLN A 332 21.12 -0.19 11.30
CA GLN A 332 21.13 -0.77 12.66
C GLN A 332 22.37 -1.66 12.95
N GLY A 333 23.50 -1.38 12.31
CA GLY A 333 24.73 -2.13 12.46
C GLY A 333 24.86 -3.37 11.57
N PHE A 334 23.84 -3.71 10.78
CA PHE A 334 23.88 -4.82 9.83
C PHE A 334 24.49 -4.40 8.51
N SER A 335 25.64 -4.98 8.15
CA SER A 335 26.32 -4.67 6.87
C SER A 335 25.44 -4.96 5.65
N ASN A 336 24.64 -6.00 5.72
CA ASN A 336 23.60 -6.36 4.75
C ASN A 336 22.27 -6.66 5.48
N PRO A 337 21.34 -5.70 5.61
CA PRO A 337 20.06 -5.93 6.28
C PRO A 337 19.22 -7.06 5.69
N ALA A 338 19.36 -7.38 4.38
CA ALA A 338 18.64 -8.48 3.73
C ALA A 338 18.95 -9.85 4.35
N GLU A 339 20.11 -10.03 4.99
CA GLU A 339 20.49 -11.26 5.69
C GLU A 339 19.97 -11.34 7.14
N HIS A 340 19.33 -10.27 7.63
CA HIS A 340 18.82 -10.14 9.00
C HIS A 340 17.31 -9.87 9.04
N PRO A 341 16.48 -10.74 8.41
CA PRO A 341 15.05 -10.46 8.23
C PRO A 341 14.28 -10.42 9.55
N TYR A 342 14.65 -11.22 10.56
CA TYR A 342 14.02 -11.19 11.87
C TYR A 342 14.26 -9.85 12.57
N GLU A 343 15.52 -9.44 12.66
CA GLU A 343 15.92 -8.23 13.38
C GLU A 343 15.33 -6.98 12.75
N ILE A 344 15.37 -6.88 11.42
CA ILE A 344 14.85 -5.72 10.70
C ILE A 344 13.34 -5.59 10.89
N VAL A 345 12.58 -6.67 10.72
CA VAL A 345 11.12 -6.64 10.88
C VAL A 345 10.75 -6.37 12.34
N LYS A 346 11.38 -7.08 13.29
CA LYS A 346 11.09 -6.93 14.73
C LYS A 346 11.37 -5.51 15.21
N GLN A 347 12.57 -4.99 14.91
CA GLN A 347 12.98 -3.64 15.33
C GLN A 347 12.12 -2.55 14.66
N SER A 348 11.73 -2.74 13.38
CA SER A 348 10.84 -1.79 12.73
C SER A 348 9.51 -1.68 13.45
N LEU A 349 8.88 -2.80 13.82
CA LEU A 349 7.60 -2.81 14.52
C LEU A 349 7.70 -2.26 15.95
N ASP A 350 8.79 -2.59 16.66
CA ASP A 350 9.03 -2.02 18.00
C ASP A 350 9.24 -0.51 17.93
N LYS A 351 10.08 -0.06 17.00
CA LYS A 351 10.36 1.36 16.80
C LYS A 351 9.13 2.14 16.34
N GLY A 352 8.27 1.51 15.52
CA GLY A 352 6.99 2.08 15.12
C GLY A 352 6.09 2.36 16.33
N MET A 353 6.08 1.47 17.33
CA MET A 353 5.33 1.70 18.58
C MET A 353 5.92 2.85 19.40
N ASP A 354 7.25 2.93 19.51
CA ASP A 354 7.92 4.04 20.20
C ASP A 354 7.57 5.39 19.57
N ILE A 355 7.55 5.45 18.23
CA ILE A 355 7.18 6.67 17.47
C ILE A 355 5.72 7.02 17.69
N LEU A 356 4.83 6.02 17.68
CA LEU A 356 3.42 6.23 17.91
C LEU A 356 3.14 6.82 19.30
N TRP A 357 3.87 6.39 20.32
CA TRP A 357 3.75 6.92 21.68
C TRP A 357 4.19 8.39 21.84
N ILE A 358 4.96 8.92 20.89
CA ILE A 358 5.31 10.35 20.91
C ILE A 358 4.04 11.22 20.70
N ASP A 359 3.19 10.82 19.75
CA ASP A 359 1.96 11.54 19.43
C ASP A 359 0.75 11.06 20.27
N TYR A 360 0.78 9.79 20.76
CA TYR A 360 -0.31 9.10 21.46
C TYR A 360 0.20 8.34 22.69
N PRO A 361 0.67 9.02 23.76
CA PRO A 361 1.26 8.38 24.93
C PRO A 361 0.29 7.54 25.77
N GLU A 362 -1.03 7.74 25.59
CA GLU A 362 -2.09 7.01 26.28
C GLU A 362 -2.38 5.61 25.68
N LEU A 363 -1.84 5.30 24.52
CA LEU A 363 -2.15 4.03 23.85
C LEU A 363 -1.59 2.81 24.61
N ASP A 364 -2.46 1.81 24.84
CA ASP A 364 -1.99 0.48 25.27
C ASP A 364 -1.25 -0.20 24.12
N SER A 365 0.04 -0.44 24.30
CA SER A 365 0.90 -1.03 23.28
C SER A 365 0.44 -2.40 22.80
N ARG A 366 -0.18 -3.21 23.67
CA ARG A 366 -0.66 -4.56 23.32
C ARG A 366 -1.83 -4.51 22.35
N ILE A 367 -2.75 -3.54 22.56
CA ILE A 367 -3.90 -3.34 21.68
C ILE A 367 -3.44 -2.63 20.41
N SER A 368 -2.62 -1.60 20.54
CA SER A 368 -2.17 -0.77 19.42
C SER A 368 -1.33 -1.53 18.40
N ARG A 369 -0.46 -2.44 18.85
CA ARG A 369 0.36 -3.29 17.97
C ARG A 369 -0.49 -4.23 17.12
N LYS A 370 -1.72 -4.56 17.54
CA LYS A 370 -2.65 -5.37 16.75
C LYS A 370 -3.11 -4.69 15.44
N LYS A 371 -2.98 -3.38 15.34
CA LYS A 371 -3.17 -2.68 14.07
C LYS A 371 -1.97 -2.78 13.12
N PHE A 372 -0.78 -3.20 13.57
CA PHE A 372 0.37 -3.39 12.70
C PHE A 372 0.26 -4.71 11.95
N ARG A 373 0.36 -4.65 10.64
CA ARG A 373 0.26 -5.79 9.73
C ARG A 373 1.30 -5.64 8.61
N PRO A 374 2.60 -5.90 8.93
CA PRO A 374 3.68 -5.62 8.01
C PRO A 374 3.58 -6.42 6.71
N TRP A 375 3.95 -5.80 5.61
CA TRP A 375 4.36 -6.48 4.40
C TRP A 375 5.75 -7.08 4.61
N ILE A 376 5.88 -8.38 4.39
CA ILE A 376 7.12 -9.13 4.48
C ILE A 376 7.60 -9.58 3.11
N GLN A 377 8.91 -9.74 2.97
CA GLN A 377 9.57 -10.02 1.69
C GLN A 377 9.55 -11.51 1.37
N ASP A 378 9.08 -11.87 0.16
CA ASP A 378 9.24 -13.19 -0.47
C ASP A 378 9.76 -13.03 -1.91
N PHE A 379 10.92 -12.39 -2.05
CA PHE A 379 11.61 -12.20 -3.33
C PHE A 379 13.11 -11.99 -3.08
N ASP A 380 13.94 -12.47 -4.01
CA ASP A 380 15.39 -12.34 -3.92
C ASP A 380 15.85 -10.92 -4.28
N LEU A 381 16.37 -10.23 -3.30
CA LEU A 381 17.05 -8.94 -3.45
C LEU A 381 18.01 -8.75 -2.27
N GLY A 382 19.30 -8.57 -2.56
CA GLY A 382 20.34 -8.44 -1.54
C GLY A 382 20.68 -9.73 -0.79
N ALA A 383 19.78 -10.71 -0.81
CA ALA A 383 19.92 -12.09 -0.30
C ALA A 383 18.93 -13.01 -1.02
N GLU A 384 19.17 -14.33 -0.98
CA GLU A 384 18.21 -15.35 -1.34
C GLU A 384 17.16 -15.47 -0.20
N TYR A 385 15.86 -15.49 -0.56
CA TYR A 385 14.77 -15.57 0.39
C TYR A 385 14.12 -16.95 0.38
N ASP A 386 14.68 -17.83 1.18
CA ASP A 386 14.19 -19.19 1.41
C ASP A 386 13.11 -19.24 2.52
N ALA A 387 12.61 -20.46 2.79
CA ALA A 387 11.61 -20.69 3.82
C ALA A 387 12.05 -20.20 5.21
N ALA A 388 13.34 -20.33 5.54
CA ALA A 388 13.86 -19.91 6.85
C ALA A 388 13.80 -18.38 7.04
N LYS A 389 14.11 -17.60 6.00
CA LYS A 389 13.99 -16.15 6.02
C LYS A 389 12.53 -15.68 6.05
N ILE A 390 11.62 -16.37 5.36
CA ILE A 390 10.18 -16.09 5.46
C ILE A 390 9.68 -16.36 6.89
N GLU A 391 10.00 -17.54 7.46
CA GLU A 391 9.63 -17.91 8.82
C GLU A 391 10.21 -16.95 9.86
N ALA A 392 11.42 -16.46 9.66
CA ALA A 392 12.06 -15.46 10.52
C ALA A 392 11.29 -14.14 10.56
N GLN A 393 10.80 -13.63 9.41
CA GLN A 393 9.97 -12.43 9.34
C GLN A 393 8.61 -12.64 10.02
N ILE A 394 7.97 -13.80 9.81
CA ILE A 394 6.71 -14.16 10.46
C ILE A 394 6.89 -14.23 11.99
N LYS A 395 7.96 -14.87 12.43
CA LYS A 395 8.31 -14.91 13.87
C LYS A 395 8.50 -13.50 14.43
N ALA A 396 9.20 -12.62 13.72
CA ALA A 396 9.42 -11.23 14.13
C ALA A 396 8.08 -10.47 14.29
N ALA A 397 7.14 -10.60 13.35
CA ALA A 397 5.82 -9.98 13.44
C ALA A 397 5.05 -10.48 14.68
N ARG A 398 5.07 -11.79 14.94
CA ARG A 398 4.43 -12.39 16.13
C ARG A 398 5.09 -11.94 17.44
N ASP A 399 6.40 -11.95 17.51
CA ASP A 399 7.16 -11.52 18.71
C ASP A 399 7.00 -10.01 18.97
N ALA A 400 6.67 -9.23 17.95
CA ALA A 400 6.27 -7.82 18.06
C ALA A 400 4.78 -7.65 18.42
N SER A 401 4.01 -8.74 18.57
CA SER A 401 2.57 -8.72 18.84
C SER A 401 1.75 -8.01 17.76
N ALA A 402 2.20 -8.04 16.51
CA ALA A 402 1.45 -7.53 15.37
C ALA A 402 0.13 -8.29 15.15
N GLY A 403 -0.84 -7.67 14.47
CA GLY A 403 -2.14 -8.30 14.13
C GLY A 403 -2.07 -9.30 12.99
N GLY A 404 -0.88 -9.55 12.47
CA GLY A 404 -0.64 -10.46 11.37
C GLY A 404 0.49 -9.97 10.46
N TRP A 405 0.49 -10.44 9.24
CA TRP A 405 1.48 -10.12 8.21
C TRP A 405 0.92 -10.38 6.81
N LEU A 406 1.51 -9.74 5.81
CA LEU A 406 1.19 -9.90 4.41
C LEU A 406 2.47 -10.24 3.64
N ILE A 407 2.45 -11.29 2.81
CA ILE A 407 3.60 -11.68 1.99
C ILE A 407 3.55 -10.95 0.65
N TRP A 408 4.64 -10.28 0.31
CA TRP A 408 4.82 -9.63 -0.97
C TRP A 408 5.71 -10.43 -1.92
N ASN A 409 5.17 -10.84 -3.05
CA ASN A 409 5.90 -11.28 -4.23
C ASN A 409 5.19 -10.77 -5.48
N ALA A 410 5.83 -9.85 -6.22
CA ALA A 410 5.23 -9.23 -7.41
C ALA A 410 4.92 -10.23 -8.55
N ARG A 411 5.54 -11.41 -8.55
CA ARG A 411 5.29 -12.49 -9.53
C ARG A 411 4.19 -13.45 -9.08
N ASN A 412 3.70 -13.29 -7.85
CA ASN A 412 2.77 -14.22 -7.19
C ASN A 412 3.29 -15.68 -7.16
N ILE A 413 4.60 -15.84 -6.95
CA ILE A 413 5.28 -17.14 -6.75
C ILE A 413 5.75 -17.14 -5.30
N TYR A 414 5.21 -18.05 -4.49
CA TYR A 414 5.43 -18.05 -3.05
C TYR A 414 6.30 -19.19 -2.60
N THR A 415 7.26 -18.87 -1.74
CA THR A 415 8.17 -19.85 -1.13
C THR A 415 7.39 -20.65 -0.09
N PRO A 416 7.31 -22.00 -0.20
CA PRO A 416 6.67 -22.81 0.83
C PRO A 416 7.38 -22.65 2.17
N ALA A 417 6.66 -22.18 3.20
CA ALA A 417 7.19 -21.92 4.52
C ALA A 417 6.18 -22.34 5.61
N ARG A 418 6.59 -22.34 6.86
CA ARG A 418 5.70 -22.62 7.99
C ARG A 418 4.95 -21.37 8.41
N TYR A 419 3.74 -21.19 7.92
CA TYR A 419 2.89 -20.04 8.20
C TYR A 419 2.13 -20.12 9.53
N VAL A 420 2.02 -21.29 10.14
CA VAL A 420 1.37 -21.52 11.44
C VAL A 420 2.33 -22.24 12.38
N LYS A 421 2.14 -22.01 13.70
CA LYS A 421 2.90 -22.72 14.74
C LYS A 421 2.54 -24.19 14.79
#